data_78681ed6b99981687aa6a7cd5040d2e8
#
_entry.id   78681ed6b99981687aa6a7cd5040d2e8
#
_cell.length_a   1.000
_cell.length_b   1.000
_cell.length_c   1.000
_cell.angle_alpha   90.00
_cell.angle_beta   90.00
_cell.angle_gamma   90.00
#
_symmetry.space_group_name_H-M   'P 1'
#
loop_
_entity.id
_entity.type
_entity.pdbx_description
1 polymer ?
#
loop_
_entity_poly.entity_id
_entity_poly.type
_entity_poly.pdbx_seq_one_letter_code
_entity_poly.pdbx_strand_id
1 'polypeptide(L)'
;IGIVVNNELNRGDNSCVETFCLKHKKMPDIIVEDGAAIRAVKRVYGELSGNPDHGLEPKDLCDIADGKREGDTEAARKAFAEMGEIAGDAMATAVTLIDGLIVIGGGITGARKWIMPSLLKELRSKMHTIAGDELNRVQMKVYDLDSEEEFKEFAKGDQRTLKVYGTDRYVAY
;
A
#
# COMPACT_ATOMS: atom_id res chain seq x y z
N ILE A 1 -4.36 3.44 -9.69
CA ILE A 1 -2.94 3.84 -9.51
C ILE A 1 -2.44 4.40 -10.84
N GLY A 2 -1.77 5.55 -10.81
CA GLY A 2 -1.05 6.11 -11.97
C GLY A 2 0.45 5.80 -11.85
N ILE A 3 1.07 5.45 -12.96
CA ILE A 3 2.50 5.19 -13.04
C ILE A 3 3.16 6.33 -13.79
N VAL A 4 4.12 7.00 -13.15
CA VAL A 4 4.87 8.11 -13.75
C VAL A 4 6.33 7.68 -13.94
N VAL A 5 6.82 7.78 -15.17
CA VAL A 5 8.20 7.47 -15.54
C VAL A 5 8.75 8.67 -16.33
N ASN A 6 9.93 9.16 -15.95
CA ASN A 6 10.54 10.33 -16.57
C ASN A 6 9.64 11.58 -16.64
N ASN A 7 8.89 11.82 -15.55
CA ASN A 7 7.90 12.91 -15.43
C ASN A 7 6.69 12.82 -16.38
N GLU A 8 6.50 11.69 -17.02
CA GLU A 8 5.36 11.45 -17.91
C GLU A 8 4.48 10.31 -17.39
N LEU A 9 3.17 10.43 -17.57
CA LEU A 9 2.24 9.36 -17.25
C LEU A 9 2.48 8.18 -18.21
N ASN A 10 2.90 7.05 -17.66
CA ASN A 10 3.06 5.83 -18.45
C ASN A 10 1.68 5.28 -18.84
N ARG A 11 1.35 5.35 -20.10
CA ARG A 11 0.09 4.82 -20.65
C ARG A 11 0.23 3.42 -21.23
N GLY A 12 1.48 2.97 -21.47
CA GLY A 12 1.77 1.75 -22.22
C GLY A 12 1.38 1.87 -23.69
N ASP A 13 1.73 0.88 -24.47
CA ASP A 13 1.48 0.87 -25.94
C ASP A 13 -0.01 0.78 -26.29
N ASN A 14 -0.80 0.14 -25.42
CA ASN A 14 -2.24 -0.07 -25.63
C ASN A 14 -3.11 0.84 -24.76
N SER A 15 -2.53 1.84 -24.10
CA SER A 15 -3.22 2.69 -23.11
C SER A 15 -3.93 1.93 -21.99
N CYS A 16 -3.40 0.76 -21.63
CA CYS A 16 -3.99 -0.17 -20.67
C CYS A 16 -3.10 -0.39 -19.45
N VAL A 17 -2.28 0.59 -19.07
CA VAL A 17 -1.47 0.53 -17.84
C VAL A 17 -2.36 0.80 -16.65
N GLU A 18 -2.94 -0.25 -16.12
CA GLU A 18 -3.88 -0.20 -15.01
C GLU A 18 -3.57 -1.27 -13.97
N THR A 19 -3.78 -0.94 -12.70
CA THR A 19 -3.49 -1.85 -11.59
C THR A 19 -4.75 -2.42 -10.94
N PHE A 20 -5.93 -1.96 -11.31
CA PHE A 20 -7.18 -2.45 -10.71
C PHE A 20 -7.45 -3.92 -11.01
N CYS A 21 -6.94 -4.45 -12.13
CA CYS A 21 -7.03 -5.86 -12.51
C CYS A 21 -6.03 -6.79 -11.81
N LEU A 22 -5.18 -6.29 -10.91
CA LEU A 22 -4.38 -7.17 -10.05
C LEU A 22 -5.31 -8.00 -9.17
N LYS A 23 -4.85 -9.18 -8.78
CA LYS A 23 -5.63 -10.08 -7.93
C LYS A 23 -5.77 -9.53 -6.52
N HIS A 24 -6.97 -9.64 -5.98
CA HIS A 24 -7.21 -9.39 -4.58
C HIS A 24 -6.45 -10.41 -3.72
N LYS A 25 -5.70 -9.97 -2.72
CA LYS A 25 -4.84 -10.83 -1.89
C LYS A 25 -5.57 -12.01 -1.26
N LYS A 26 -6.76 -11.78 -0.71
CA LYS A 26 -7.54 -12.79 0.01
C LYS A 26 -8.53 -13.56 -0.87
N MET A 27 -8.88 -13.01 -2.02
CA MET A 27 -9.86 -13.56 -2.96
C MET A 27 -9.27 -13.53 -4.39
N PRO A 28 -8.47 -14.52 -4.78
CA PRO A 28 -7.66 -14.47 -6.02
C PRO A 28 -8.45 -14.35 -7.33
N ASP A 29 -9.76 -14.61 -7.31
CA ASP A 29 -10.65 -14.47 -8.48
C ASP A 29 -11.34 -13.09 -8.54
N ILE A 30 -11.08 -12.23 -7.56
CA ILE A 30 -11.61 -10.87 -7.45
C ILE A 30 -10.51 -9.87 -7.78
N ILE A 31 -10.87 -8.76 -8.38
CA ILE A 31 -9.95 -7.66 -8.67
C ILE A 31 -9.54 -6.94 -7.38
N VAL A 32 -8.31 -6.46 -7.33
CA VAL A 32 -7.77 -5.76 -6.15
C VAL A 32 -8.57 -4.50 -5.79
N GLU A 33 -9.20 -3.85 -6.77
CA GLU A 33 -9.98 -2.65 -6.51
C GLU A 33 -11.14 -2.89 -5.55
N ASP A 34 -11.72 -4.09 -5.52
CA ASP A 34 -12.78 -4.47 -4.59
C ASP A 34 -12.30 -4.64 -3.14
N GLY A 35 -10.99 -4.67 -2.93
CA GLY A 35 -10.36 -4.64 -1.60
C GLY A 35 -9.68 -3.31 -1.25
N ALA A 36 -9.33 -2.49 -2.26
CA ALA A 36 -8.55 -1.26 -2.08
C ALA A 36 -9.32 0.04 -2.41
N ALA A 37 -10.62 -0.05 -2.73
CA ALA A 37 -11.48 1.10 -2.97
C ALA A 37 -12.38 1.42 -1.77
N ILE A 38 -12.98 2.61 -1.77
CA ILE A 38 -13.92 3.06 -0.73
C ILE A 38 -15.04 2.04 -0.45
N ARG A 39 -15.58 1.42 -1.51
CA ARG A 39 -16.62 0.39 -1.38
C ARG A 39 -16.17 -0.84 -0.56
N ALA A 40 -14.89 -1.15 -0.58
CA ALA A 40 -14.34 -2.24 0.22
C ALA A 40 -14.47 -1.97 1.72
N VAL A 41 -14.12 -0.76 2.16
CA VAL A 41 -14.25 -0.37 3.58
C VAL A 41 -15.71 -0.44 4.03
N LYS A 42 -16.63 0.05 3.20
CA LYS A 42 -18.08 -0.02 3.50
C LYS A 42 -18.55 -1.48 3.61
N ARG A 43 -18.18 -2.33 2.65
CA ARG A 43 -18.53 -3.75 2.68
C ARG A 43 -17.99 -4.46 3.92
N VAL A 44 -16.70 -4.33 4.18
CA VAL A 44 -16.03 -5.02 5.30
C VAL A 44 -16.59 -4.55 6.65
N TYR A 45 -16.85 -3.24 6.79
CA TYR A 45 -17.52 -2.73 7.98
C TYR A 45 -18.91 -3.34 8.16
N GLY A 46 -19.72 -3.38 7.10
CA GLY A 46 -21.05 -3.98 7.14
C GLY A 46 -21.04 -5.45 7.53
N GLU A 47 -20.10 -6.22 6.98
CA GLU A 47 -19.89 -7.63 7.30
C GLU A 47 -19.51 -7.82 8.78
N LEU A 48 -18.57 -7.03 9.27
CA LEU A 48 -18.04 -7.17 10.64
C LEU A 48 -19.00 -6.63 11.71
N SER A 49 -19.74 -5.55 11.42
CA SER A 49 -20.71 -4.97 12.35
C SER A 49 -22.07 -5.69 12.33
N GLY A 50 -22.27 -6.64 11.40
CA GLY A 50 -23.54 -7.32 11.21
C GLY A 50 -24.65 -6.45 10.60
N ASN A 51 -24.30 -5.30 10.01
CA ASN A 51 -25.23 -4.37 9.37
C ASN A 51 -24.75 -4.00 7.95
N PRO A 52 -25.00 -4.85 6.94
CA PRO A 52 -24.52 -4.60 5.57
C PRO A 52 -25.13 -3.35 4.91
N ASP A 53 -26.34 -2.98 5.31
CA ASP A 53 -27.07 -1.84 4.76
C ASP A 53 -26.96 -0.56 5.64
N HIS A 54 -25.80 -0.36 6.26
CA HIS A 54 -25.59 0.72 7.25
C HIS A 54 -25.70 2.15 6.69
N GLY A 55 -25.64 2.36 5.39
CA GLY A 55 -25.78 3.68 4.74
C GLY A 55 -24.68 4.71 5.07
N LEU A 56 -23.62 4.30 5.77
CA LEU A 56 -22.53 5.19 6.18
C LEU A 56 -21.56 5.50 5.03
N GLU A 57 -21.03 6.72 5.03
CA GLU A 57 -20.00 7.12 4.11
C GLU A 57 -18.58 6.90 4.72
N PRO A 58 -17.50 6.87 3.93
CA PRO A 58 -16.14 6.62 4.43
C PRO A 58 -15.71 7.57 5.54
N LYS A 59 -16.17 8.83 5.49
CA LYS A 59 -15.91 9.80 6.55
C LYS A 59 -16.58 9.36 7.86
N ASP A 60 -17.83 8.90 7.79
CA ASP A 60 -18.56 8.42 8.95
C ASP A 60 -17.85 7.23 9.59
N LEU A 61 -17.36 6.30 8.76
CA LEU A 61 -16.59 5.14 9.21
C LEU A 61 -15.24 5.56 9.83
N CYS A 62 -14.60 6.60 9.30
CA CYS A 62 -13.39 7.17 9.90
C CYS A 62 -13.69 7.79 11.26
N ASP A 63 -14.79 8.53 11.39
CA ASP A 63 -15.23 9.13 12.65
C ASP A 63 -15.62 8.05 13.70
N ILE A 64 -16.20 6.93 13.25
CA ILE A 64 -16.46 5.76 14.12
C ILE A 64 -15.14 5.12 14.56
N ALA A 65 -14.19 4.90 13.64
CA ALA A 65 -12.87 4.35 13.96
C ALA A 65 -12.11 5.23 14.96
N ASP A 66 -12.33 6.54 14.90
CA ASP A 66 -11.78 7.54 15.81
C ASP A 66 -12.50 7.62 17.17
N GLY A 67 -13.66 6.98 17.31
CA GLY A 67 -14.52 7.12 18.49
C GLY A 67 -15.26 8.46 18.58
N LYS A 68 -15.34 9.22 17.48
CA LYS A 68 -16.03 10.50 17.38
C LYS A 68 -17.51 10.36 17.04
N ARG A 69 -17.91 9.21 16.53
CA ARG A 69 -19.27 8.86 16.14
C ARG A 69 -19.65 7.50 16.72
N GLU A 70 -20.90 7.33 17.09
CA GLU A 70 -21.45 6.06 17.54
C GLU A 70 -21.39 5.01 16.42
N GLY A 71 -21.01 3.78 16.78
CA GLY A 71 -20.88 2.65 15.86
C GLY A 71 -19.86 1.63 16.36
N ASP A 72 -19.65 0.57 15.58
CA ASP A 72 -18.65 -0.44 15.90
C ASP A 72 -17.25 0.05 15.52
N THR A 73 -16.55 0.61 16.51
CA THR A 73 -15.19 1.16 16.36
C THR A 73 -14.19 0.11 15.93
N GLU A 74 -14.31 -1.13 16.42
CA GLU A 74 -13.38 -2.20 16.07
C GLU A 74 -13.59 -2.68 14.64
N ALA A 75 -14.85 -2.85 14.24
CA ALA A 75 -15.20 -3.18 12.86
C ALA A 75 -14.69 -2.11 11.89
N ALA A 76 -14.86 -0.82 12.21
CA ALA A 76 -14.38 0.28 11.38
C ALA A 76 -12.85 0.27 11.24
N ARG A 77 -12.11 0.09 12.33
CA ARG A 77 -10.65 -0.02 12.30
C ARG A 77 -10.17 -1.22 11.48
N LYS A 78 -10.80 -2.38 11.66
CA LYS A 78 -10.50 -3.59 10.87
C LYS A 78 -10.77 -3.39 9.39
N ALA A 79 -11.85 -2.70 9.02
CA ALA A 79 -12.17 -2.43 7.62
C ALA A 79 -11.10 -1.57 6.93
N PHE A 80 -10.61 -0.52 7.58
CA PHE A 80 -9.49 0.27 7.07
C PHE A 80 -8.18 -0.50 7.06
N ALA A 81 -7.92 -1.31 8.07
CA ALA A 81 -6.71 -2.14 8.14
C ALA A 81 -6.69 -3.18 7.02
N GLU A 82 -7.83 -3.81 6.70
CA GLU A 82 -7.93 -4.75 5.59
C GLU A 82 -7.68 -4.06 4.25
N MET A 83 -8.25 -2.87 4.04
CA MET A 83 -7.94 -2.05 2.86
C MET A 83 -6.44 -1.78 2.75
N GLY A 84 -5.78 -1.44 3.87
CA GLY A 84 -4.33 -1.22 3.91
C GLY A 84 -3.53 -2.47 3.53
N GLU A 85 -3.92 -3.63 4.02
CA GLU A 85 -3.29 -4.91 3.69
C GLU A 85 -3.38 -5.21 2.18
N ILE A 86 -4.57 -5.10 1.61
CA ILE A 86 -4.79 -5.42 0.20
C ILE A 86 -4.10 -4.40 -0.72
N ALA A 87 -4.19 -3.11 -0.38
CA ALA A 87 -3.47 -2.07 -1.10
C ALA A 87 -1.95 -2.26 -1.02
N GLY A 88 -1.43 -2.64 0.14
CA GLY A 88 -0.01 -2.93 0.35
C GLY A 88 0.50 -4.08 -0.52
N ASP A 89 -0.26 -5.17 -0.65
CA ASP A 89 0.09 -6.29 -1.54
C ASP A 89 0.14 -5.87 -3.01
N ALA A 90 -0.86 -5.11 -3.46
CA ALA A 90 -0.89 -4.57 -4.82
C ALA A 90 0.28 -3.62 -5.09
N MET A 91 0.58 -2.74 -4.12
CA MET A 91 1.71 -1.81 -4.20
C MET A 91 3.05 -2.57 -4.21
N ALA A 92 3.20 -3.62 -3.40
CA ALA A 92 4.39 -4.47 -3.43
C ALA A 92 4.61 -5.12 -4.80
N THR A 93 3.54 -5.56 -5.44
CA THR A 93 3.59 -6.11 -6.79
C THR A 93 4.00 -5.03 -7.82
N ALA A 94 3.38 -3.86 -7.76
CA ALA A 94 3.68 -2.76 -8.68
C ALA A 94 5.11 -2.24 -8.50
N VAL A 95 5.56 -1.98 -7.27
CA VAL A 95 6.89 -1.41 -7.01
C VAL A 95 8.01 -2.39 -7.33
N THR A 96 7.77 -3.69 -7.24
CA THR A 96 8.74 -4.72 -7.68
C THR A 96 9.08 -4.60 -9.16
N LEU A 97 8.15 -4.12 -9.99
CA LEU A 97 8.35 -3.95 -11.43
C LEU A 97 8.81 -2.54 -11.81
N ILE A 98 8.43 -1.53 -11.04
CA ILE A 98 8.60 -0.11 -11.40
C ILE A 98 9.78 0.52 -10.67
N ASP A 99 10.10 0.03 -9.46
CA ASP A 99 11.18 0.55 -8.61
C ASP A 99 11.11 2.08 -8.47
N GLY A 100 10.15 2.57 -7.69
CA GLY A 100 9.91 4.00 -7.57
C GLY A 100 9.25 4.42 -6.26
N LEU A 101 9.09 5.72 -6.10
CA LEU A 101 8.39 6.32 -4.98
C LEU A 101 6.89 6.06 -5.07
N ILE A 102 6.28 5.64 -3.96
CA ILE A 102 4.82 5.50 -3.84
C ILE A 102 4.26 6.78 -3.21
N VAL A 103 3.33 7.43 -3.90
CA VAL A 103 2.60 8.59 -3.38
C VAL A 103 1.15 8.20 -3.13
N ILE A 104 0.70 8.30 -1.87
CA ILE A 104 -0.67 8.00 -1.47
C ILE A 104 -1.43 9.31 -1.32
N GLY A 105 -2.52 9.46 -2.08
CA GLY A 105 -3.30 10.69 -2.11
C GLY A 105 -4.81 10.45 -2.13
N GLY A 106 -5.57 11.53 -2.22
CA GLY A 106 -7.03 11.50 -2.30
C GLY A 106 -7.73 11.54 -0.94
N GLY A 107 -9.07 11.51 -0.94
CA GLY A 107 -9.89 11.68 0.25
C GLY A 107 -9.69 10.63 1.33
N ILE A 108 -9.21 9.44 0.97
CA ILE A 108 -8.98 8.33 1.92
C ILE A 108 -7.79 8.60 2.85
N THR A 109 -6.92 9.56 2.55
CA THR A 109 -5.78 9.92 3.40
C THR A 109 -6.19 10.41 4.79
N GLY A 110 -7.44 10.87 4.96
CA GLY A 110 -8.00 11.19 6.28
C GLY A 110 -8.05 9.99 7.24
N ALA A 111 -8.11 8.77 6.70
CA ALA A 111 -8.07 7.52 7.48
C ALA A 111 -6.65 6.91 7.57
N ARG A 112 -5.60 7.65 7.18
CA ARG A 112 -4.21 7.20 7.09
C ARG A 112 -3.76 6.38 8.31
N LYS A 113 -4.06 6.85 9.51
CA LYS A 113 -3.63 6.19 10.75
C LYS A 113 -4.17 4.76 10.92
N TRP A 114 -5.29 4.44 10.25
CA TRP A 114 -5.90 3.10 10.26
C TRP A 114 -5.46 2.23 9.08
N ILE A 115 -5.03 2.84 7.98
CA ILE A 115 -4.62 2.17 6.74
C ILE A 115 -3.12 1.87 6.74
N MET A 116 -2.28 2.86 7.05
CA MET A 116 -0.83 2.77 6.89
C MET A 116 -0.15 1.66 7.68
N PRO A 117 -0.55 1.33 8.94
CA PRO A 117 0.13 0.26 9.67
C PRO A 117 0.05 -1.09 8.95
N SER A 118 -1.12 -1.44 8.40
CA SER A 118 -1.31 -2.69 7.67
C SER A 118 -0.66 -2.66 6.29
N LEU A 119 -0.70 -1.53 5.60
CA LEU A 119 -0.05 -1.32 4.31
C LEU A 119 1.47 -1.47 4.42
N LEU A 120 2.10 -0.81 5.38
CA LEU A 120 3.54 -0.90 5.62
C LEU A 120 3.95 -2.31 6.08
N LYS A 121 3.13 -2.94 6.93
CA LYS A 121 3.34 -4.33 7.34
C LYS A 121 3.39 -5.25 6.13
N GLU A 122 2.51 -5.04 5.16
CA GLU A 122 2.48 -5.84 3.93
C GLU A 122 3.72 -5.59 3.05
N LEU A 123 4.06 -4.34 2.79
CA LEU A 123 5.27 -3.99 2.03
C LEU A 123 6.56 -4.53 2.67
N ARG A 124 6.60 -4.59 4.01
CA ARG A 124 7.74 -5.08 4.80
C ARG A 124 7.65 -6.56 5.14
N SER A 125 6.66 -7.26 4.58
CA SER A 125 6.46 -8.69 4.84
C SER A 125 7.54 -9.56 4.22
N LYS A 126 7.48 -10.84 4.51
CA LYS A 126 8.39 -11.86 3.99
C LYS A 126 7.67 -12.83 3.07
N MET A 127 8.42 -13.38 2.15
CA MET A 127 8.02 -14.49 1.29
C MET A 127 9.00 -15.64 1.51
N HIS A 128 8.62 -16.83 1.08
CA HIS A 128 9.48 -18.01 1.18
C HIS A 128 9.68 -18.62 -0.21
N THR A 129 10.87 -19.15 -0.45
CA THR A 129 11.11 -20.02 -1.60
C THR A 129 10.48 -21.41 -1.37
N ILE A 130 10.38 -22.21 -2.41
CA ILE A 130 9.96 -23.63 -2.26
C ILE A 130 10.92 -24.40 -1.34
N ALA A 131 12.19 -24.02 -1.31
CA ALA A 131 13.20 -24.61 -0.43
C ALA A 131 13.10 -24.14 1.04
N GLY A 132 12.26 -23.14 1.33
CA GLY A 132 12.02 -22.62 2.68
C GLY A 132 12.85 -21.39 3.05
N ASP A 133 13.69 -20.87 2.14
CA ASP A 133 14.45 -19.65 2.40
C ASP A 133 13.54 -18.45 2.51
N GLU A 134 13.82 -17.56 3.44
CA GLU A 134 13.07 -16.34 3.66
C GLU A 134 13.63 -15.17 2.83
N LEU A 135 12.74 -14.46 2.13
CA LEU A 135 13.05 -13.29 1.32
C LEU A 135 12.15 -12.11 1.69
N ASN A 136 12.64 -10.88 1.51
CA ASN A 136 11.77 -9.70 1.63
C ASN A 136 10.73 -9.69 0.51
N ARG A 137 9.49 -9.30 0.82
CA ARG A 137 8.42 -9.11 -0.16
C ARG A 137 8.80 -8.06 -1.21
N VAL A 138 9.48 -7.00 -0.78
CA VAL A 138 10.06 -5.94 -1.60
C VAL A 138 11.56 -5.89 -1.30
N GLN A 139 12.40 -5.86 -2.33
CA GLN A 139 13.86 -5.88 -2.16
C GLN A 139 14.40 -4.56 -1.60
N MET A 140 13.75 -3.44 -1.93
CA MET A 140 14.10 -2.12 -1.44
C MET A 140 13.70 -1.97 0.03
N LYS A 141 14.42 -1.12 0.77
CA LYS A 141 13.96 -0.68 2.08
C LYS A 141 12.70 0.17 1.93
N VAL A 142 11.71 -0.09 2.76
CA VAL A 142 10.43 0.63 2.75
C VAL A 142 10.40 1.61 3.91
N TYR A 143 10.27 2.91 3.61
CA TYR A 143 10.19 4.00 4.58
C TYR A 143 8.83 4.68 4.49
N ASP A 144 8.27 5.03 5.63
CA ASP A 144 7.15 5.98 5.73
C ASP A 144 7.73 7.39 5.85
N LEU A 145 7.75 8.14 4.74
CA LEU A 145 8.36 9.46 4.70
C LEU A 145 7.56 10.55 5.45
N ASP A 146 6.35 10.25 5.94
CA ASP A 146 5.62 11.12 6.85
C ASP A 146 6.01 10.87 8.33
N SER A 147 6.74 9.80 8.61
CA SER A 147 7.43 9.62 9.89
C SER A 147 8.72 10.41 9.90
N GLU A 148 8.86 11.36 10.82
CA GLU A 148 10.07 12.18 10.94
C GLU A 148 11.34 11.35 11.15
N GLU A 149 11.22 10.27 11.91
CA GLU A 149 12.32 9.34 12.18
C GLU A 149 12.74 8.58 10.92
N GLU A 150 11.77 7.98 10.22
CA GLU A 150 12.04 7.21 9.00
C GLU A 150 12.50 8.14 7.85
N PHE A 151 11.95 9.37 7.78
CA PHE A 151 12.41 10.37 6.81
C PHE A 151 13.88 10.75 7.06
N LYS A 152 14.28 10.98 8.31
CA LYS A 152 15.70 11.26 8.63
C LYS A 152 16.61 10.10 8.24
N GLU A 153 16.17 8.87 8.45
CA GLU A 153 16.92 7.68 8.04
C GLU A 153 17.03 7.58 6.51
N PHE A 154 15.92 7.75 5.81
CA PHE A 154 15.90 7.80 4.35
C PHE A 154 16.80 8.91 3.79
N ALA A 155 16.76 10.11 4.37
CA ALA A 155 17.53 11.27 3.91
C ALA A 155 19.05 11.11 4.08
N LYS A 156 19.52 10.20 4.95
CA LYS A 156 20.95 9.87 5.05
C LYS A 156 21.46 9.16 3.79
N GLY A 157 20.57 8.57 3.00
CA GLY A 157 20.89 7.74 1.85
C GLY A 157 21.64 6.46 2.23
N ASP A 158 21.88 5.64 1.26
CA ASP A 158 22.78 4.49 1.44
C ASP A 158 24.22 4.98 1.22
N GLN A 159 25.02 4.89 2.27
CA GLN A 159 26.44 5.31 2.25
C GLN A 159 27.33 4.34 1.45
N ARG A 160 26.74 3.26 0.91
CA ARG A 160 27.48 2.30 0.09
C ARG A 160 27.76 2.86 -1.29
N THR A 161 28.97 2.57 -1.75
CA THR A 161 29.37 2.92 -3.11
C THR A 161 29.90 1.67 -3.83
N LEU A 162 29.57 1.55 -5.10
CA LEU A 162 30.13 0.53 -5.98
C LEU A 162 31.12 1.15 -6.96
N LYS A 163 32.27 0.49 -7.11
CA LYS A 163 33.22 0.87 -8.17
C LYS A 163 32.63 0.39 -9.49
N VAL A 164 32.54 1.31 -10.44
CA VAL A 164 32.13 0.96 -11.82
C VAL A 164 33.25 0.14 -12.48
N TYR A 165 32.87 -1.05 -12.96
CA TYR A 165 33.83 -1.97 -13.58
C TYR A 165 34.64 -1.29 -14.72
N GLY A 166 35.94 -1.48 -14.72
CA GLY A 166 36.82 -0.91 -15.73
C GLY A 166 37.09 0.60 -15.61
N THR A 167 36.68 1.24 -14.52
CA THR A 167 36.91 2.68 -14.26
C THR A 167 37.34 2.93 -12.82
N ASP A 168 37.79 4.17 -12.53
CA ASP A 168 38.04 4.64 -11.16
C ASP A 168 36.81 5.41 -10.57
N ARG A 169 35.65 5.32 -11.22
CA ARG A 169 34.44 5.97 -10.76
C ARG A 169 33.69 5.10 -9.74
N TYR A 170 33.10 5.75 -8.75
CA TYR A 170 32.21 5.15 -7.77
C TYR A 170 30.82 5.73 -7.94
N VAL A 171 29.81 4.92 -7.76
CA VAL A 171 28.40 5.33 -7.71
C VAL A 171 27.81 4.90 -6.39
N ALA A 172 27.02 5.78 -5.78
CA ALA A 172 26.17 5.44 -4.64
C ALA A 172 24.95 4.68 -5.13
N TYR A 173 24.42 3.76 -4.32
CA TYR A 173 23.20 2.99 -4.62
C TYR A 173 22.39 2.69 -3.36
#